data_fcaa99e3db09f53833ed0fbb8781721e
#
_entry.id   fcaa99e3db09f53833ed0fbb8781721e
#
_cell.length_a   1.000
_cell.length_b   1.000
_cell.length_c   1.000
_cell.angle_alpha   90.00
_cell.angle_beta   90.00
_cell.angle_gamma   90.00
#
_symmetry.space_group_name_H-M   'P 1'
#
loop_
_entity.id
_entity.type
_entity.pdbx_description
1 polymer ?
#
loop_
_entity_poly.entity_id
_entity_poly.type
_entity_poly.pdbx_seq_one_letter_code
_entity_poly.pdbx_strand_id
1 'polypeptide(L)'
;MTSVKRLRLQFHYAAAVLFLAPFLLLCGEWTERSATTPSFLIFGTVFLLLVLVGRWDITSYYLRPTLLLAFFIICFHKGGGRALVAAIGCLLSLWFLLSRPRAKPTAVIELSFPLRHGWYCVAHGGSMVVLNQHRRFPVKSQQYALDIVRLNALGFRSRGVYPSDPKAYAIFHDVVYSPCEGVITSIVNDQPDLSPGDMDPGHGAGNYIMIRCANTDTFVGLVHLAQGSIGVRPGDVVTIGQPLAQVGNSGYTSEPHLHIHAKRGSMLDGE
;
A
#
# COMPACT_ATOMS: atom_id res chain seq x y z
N MET A 1 -14.11 10.70 21.79
CA MET A 1 -13.35 10.53 20.52
C MET A 1 -11.81 10.52 20.67
N THR A 2 -11.22 10.92 21.79
CA THR A 2 -9.76 10.99 22.02
C THR A 2 -9.10 9.65 22.39
N SER A 3 -9.84 8.68 22.91
CA SER A 3 -9.32 7.40 23.42
C SER A 3 -8.90 6.42 22.30
N VAL A 4 -9.67 6.33 21.21
CA VAL A 4 -9.39 5.39 20.11
C VAL A 4 -8.18 5.82 19.28
N LYS A 5 -7.96 7.14 19.10
CA LYS A 5 -6.77 7.67 18.42
C LYS A 5 -5.48 7.32 19.18
N ARG A 6 -5.47 7.46 20.52
CA ARG A 6 -4.32 7.09 21.35
C ARG A 6 -4.02 5.59 21.30
N LEU A 7 -5.04 4.74 21.31
CA LEU A 7 -4.87 3.29 21.27
C LEU A 7 -4.27 2.81 19.93
N ARG A 8 -4.67 3.40 18.78
CA ARG A 8 -4.11 3.08 17.46
C ARG A 8 -2.66 3.55 17.31
N LEU A 9 -2.34 4.75 17.78
CA LEU A 9 -0.96 5.24 17.77
C LEU A 9 -0.04 4.34 18.62
N GLN A 10 -0.52 3.94 19.84
CA GLN A 10 0.20 3.02 20.71
C GLN A 10 0.37 1.63 20.06
N PHE A 11 -0.60 1.15 19.29
CA PHE A 11 -0.49 -0.13 18.58
C PHE A 11 0.58 -0.09 17.47
N HIS A 12 0.74 1.04 16.80
CA HIS A 12 1.76 1.22 15.76
C HIS A 12 3.16 1.38 16.34
N TYR A 13 3.31 2.10 17.45
CA TYR A 13 4.57 2.17 18.20
C TYR A 13 4.94 0.83 18.84
N ALA A 14 3.97 0.09 19.39
CA ALA A 14 4.18 -1.24 19.92
C ALA A 14 4.60 -2.22 18.81
N ALA A 15 4.02 -2.12 17.61
CA ALA A 15 4.46 -2.90 16.47
C ALA A 15 5.90 -2.54 16.06
N ALA A 16 6.26 -1.25 15.96
CA ALA A 16 7.62 -0.84 15.64
C ALA A 16 8.65 -1.28 16.71
N VAL A 17 8.28 -1.21 17.98
CA VAL A 17 9.10 -1.70 19.10
C VAL A 17 9.20 -3.22 19.08
N LEU A 18 8.11 -3.94 18.79
CA LEU A 18 8.12 -5.40 18.61
C LEU A 18 8.99 -5.84 17.43
N PHE A 19 9.18 -4.99 16.41
CA PHE A 19 10.08 -5.25 15.29
C PHE A 19 11.55 -4.98 15.62
N LEU A 20 11.84 -3.90 16.38
CA LEU A 20 13.19 -3.52 16.75
C LEU A 20 13.73 -4.31 17.95
N ALA A 21 12.89 -4.67 18.92
CA ALA A 21 13.32 -5.38 20.12
C ALA A 21 13.90 -6.77 19.82
N PRO A 22 13.31 -7.65 18.99
CA PRO A 22 13.92 -8.91 18.60
C PRO A 22 15.23 -8.73 17.83
N PHE A 23 15.34 -7.67 17.00
CA PHE A 23 16.58 -7.36 16.29
C PHE A 23 17.69 -6.91 17.23
N LEU A 24 17.38 -6.05 18.21
CA LEU A 24 18.33 -5.59 19.24
C LEU A 24 18.73 -6.72 20.19
N LEU A 25 17.78 -7.61 20.56
CA LEU A 25 18.05 -8.81 21.36
C LEU A 25 18.91 -9.79 20.58
N LEU A 26 18.66 -10.01 19.29
CA LEU A 26 19.54 -10.80 18.41
C LEU A 26 20.95 -10.22 18.33
N CYS A 27 21.09 -8.89 18.28
CA CYS A 27 22.39 -8.23 18.30
C CYS A 27 23.09 -8.37 19.67
N GLY A 28 22.32 -8.32 20.78
CA GLY A 28 22.81 -8.44 22.16
C GLY A 28 23.24 -9.87 22.50
N GLU A 29 22.41 -10.87 22.23
CA GLU A 29 22.75 -12.30 22.48
C GLU A 29 23.87 -12.82 21.56
N TRP A 30 24.16 -12.13 20.48
CA TRP A 30 25.23 -12.48 19.57
C TRP A 30 26.63 -12.14 20.09
N THR A 31 26.74 -11.27 21.08
CA THR A 31 28.00 -11.02 21.80
C THR A 31 28.34 -12.13 22.78
N GLU A 32 27.35 -12.93 23.21
CA GLU A 32 27.57 -14.09 24.08
C GLU A 32 27.64 -15.39 23.28
N ARG A 33 28.67 -16.21 23.59
CA ARG A 33 28.99 -17.48 22.91
C ARG A 33 27.94 -18.61 23.05
N SER A 34 26.79 -18.37 23.68
CA SER A 34 25.82 -19.38 24.14
C SER A 34 24.53 -19.51 23.33
N ALA A 35 24.32 -18.69 22.27
CA ALA A 35 23.10 -18.82 21.47
C ALA A 35 23.05 -20.16 20.75
N THR A 36 22.07 -21.01 21.09
CA THR A 36 21.90 -22.33 20.50
C THR A 36 21.35 -22.20 19.06
N THR A 37 21.73 -23.12 18.16
CA THR A 37 21.29 -23.17 16.77
C THR A 37 19.77 -23.08 16.61
N PRO A 38 18.93 -23.74 17.46
CA PRO A 38 17.47 -23.60 17.39
C PRO A 38 16.93 -22.20 17.62
N SER A 39 17.49 -21.46 18.58
CA SER A 39 17.08 -20.07 18.86
C SER A 39 17.34 -19.16 17.65
N PHE A 40 18.50 -19.30 17.03
CA PHE A 40 18.86 -18.54 15.84
C PHE A 40 17.91 -18.82 14.64
N LEU A 41 17.54 -20.08 14.45
CA LEU A 41 16.59 -20.51 13.41
C LEU A 41 15.21 -19.88 13.62
N ILE A 42 14.70 -19.94 14.84
CA ILE A 42 13.38 -19.38 15.19
C ILE A 42 13.39 -17.86 14.98
N PHE A 43 14.36 -17.17 15.56
CA PHE A 43 14.45 -15.72 15.45
C PHE A 43 14.70 -15.23 14.02
N GLY A 44 15.59 -15.90 13.28
CA GLY A 44 15.85 -15.58 11.88
C GLY A 44 14.62 -15.78 11.00
N THR A 45 13.87 -16.84 11.20
CA THR A 45 12.62 -17.11 10.49
C THR A 45 11.54 -16.08 10.82
N VAL A 46 11.35 -15.78 12.11
CA VAL A 46 10.38 -14.74 12.56
C VAL A 46 10.79 -13.38 12.01
N PHE A 47 12.07 -12.99 12.07
CA PHE A 47 12.55 -11.74 11.52
C PHE A 47 12.30 -11.64 10.01
N LEU A 48 12.63 -12.70 9.24
CA LEU A 48 12.38 -12.74 7.80
C LEU A 48 10.88 -12.66 7.48
N LEU A 49 10.03 -13.38 8.20
CA LEU A 49 8.59 -13.30 8.03
C LEU A 49 8.08 -11.88 8.32
N LEU A 50 8.54 -11.26 9.38
CA LEU A 50 8.19 -9.88 9.73
C LEU A 50 8.65 -8.90 8.65
N VAL A 51 9.87 -9.05 8.11
CA VAL A 51 10.38 -8.23 7.02
C VAL A 51 9.58 -8.43 5.72
N LEU A 52 9.11 -9.64 5.45
CA LEU A 52 8.36 -9.94 4.24
C LEU A 52 6.88 -9.55 4.32
N VAL A 53 6.26 -9.74 5.48
CA VAL A 53 4.80 -9.61 5.68
C VAL A 53 4.42 -8.31 6.41
N GLY A 54 5.40 -7.65 7.05
CA GLY A 54 5.17 -6.43 7.83
C GLY A 54 4.59 -5.28 7.02
N ARG A 55 3.87 -4.39 7.72
CA ARG A 55 3.33 -3.15 7.14
C ARG A 55 4.43 -2.12 6.92
N TRP A 56 5.08 -2.20 5.77
CA TRP A 56 6.17 -1.31 5.38
C TRP A 56 5.70 0.00 4.74
N ASP A 57 4.39 0.12 4.54
CA ASP A 57 3.71 1.32 4.11
C ASP A 57 3.92 2.50 5.09
N ILE A 58 4.20 2.22 6.38
CA ILE A 58 4.46 3.24 7.40
C ILE A 58 5.94 3.59 7.58
N THR A 59 6.86 2.92 6.87
CA THR A 59 8.31 3.11 6.98
C THR A 59 8.93 3.50 5.64
N SER A 60 10.21 3.89 5.63
CA SER A 60 10.90 4.14 4.37
C SER A 60 10.92 2.90 3.48
N TYR A 61 10.63 3.09 2.20
CA TYR A 61 10.72 2.04 1.18
C TYR A 61 12.09 1.34 1.18
N TYR A 62 13.16 2.08 1.49
CA TYR A 62 14.53 1.54 1.54
C TYR A 62 14.85 0.76 2.82
N LEU A 63 14.04 0.87 3.87
CA LEU A 63 14.31 0.19 5.14
C LEU A 63 14.28 -1.34 4.99
N ARG A 64 13.33 -1.87 4.22
CA ARG A 64 13.21 -3.31 3.99
C ARG A 64 14.47 -3.92 3.35
N PRO A 65 14.96 -3.44 2.19
CA PRO A 65 16.17 -3.98 1.60
C PRO A 65 17.41 -3.76 2.48
N THR A 66 17.48 -2.65 3.22
CA THR A 66 18.58 -2.38 4.14
C THR A 66 18.62 -3.38 5.30
N LEU A 67 17.47 -3.69 5.90
CA LEU A 67 17.34 -4.69 6.97
C LEU A 67 17.67 -6.10 6.45
N LEU A 68 17.22 -6.46 5.25
CA LEU A 68 17.57 -7.72 4.60
C LEU A 68 19.07 -7.81 4.38
N LEU A 69 19.70 -6.76 3.83
CA LEU A 69 21.14 -6.73 3.59
C LEU A 69 21.92 -6.85 4.91
N ALA A 70 21.54 -6.11 5.94
CA ALA A 70 22.15 -6.20 7.27
C ALA A 70 22.05 -7.61 7.86
N PHE A 71 20.87 -8.22 7.76
CA PHE A 71 20.64 -9.60 8.19
C PHE A 71 21.57 -10.58 7.46
N PHE A 72 21.74 -10.42 6.12
CA PHE A 72 22.67 -11.25 5.35
C PHE A 72 24.11 -11.08 5.78
N ILE A 73 24.59 -9.82 5.87
CA ILE A 73 25.96 -9.52 6.30
C ILE A 73 26.25 -10.20 7.65
N ILE A 74 25.30 -10.09 8.58
CA ILE A 74 25.41 -10.69 9.91
C ILE A 74 25.48 -12.23 9.82
N CYS A 75 24.63 -12.86 9.01
CA CYS A 75 24.62 -14.31 8.84
C CYS A 75 25.93 -14.84 8.23
N PHE A 76 26.51 -14.14 7.26
CA PHE A 76 27.77 -14.55 6.62
C PHE A 76 29.01 -14.32 7.49
N HIS A 77 28.98 -13.33 8.37
CA HIS A 77 30.16 -12.97 9.17
C HIS A 77 30.52 -14.00 10.26
N LYS A 78 29.60 -14.86 10.69
CA LYS A 78 29.75 -15.73 11.87
C LYS A 78 29.88 -17.26 11.61
N GLY A 79 30.07 -17.70 10.33
CA GLY A 79 30.46 -19.10 10.04
C GLY A 79 29.43 -19.97 9.30
N GLY A 80 29.92 -21.02 8.61
CA GLY A 80 29.28 -21.74 7.52
C GLY A 80 27.90 -22.36 7.75
N GLY A 81 27.54 -22.89 8.93
CA GLY A 81 26.21 -23.48 9.16
C GLY A 81 25.10 -22.43 9.22
N ARG A 82 25.40 -21.21 9.63
CA ARG A 82 24.47 -20.10 9.70
C ARG A 82 24.23 -19.48 8.33
N ALA A 83 25.25 -19.47 7.46
CA ALA A 83 25.12 -19.06 6.07
C ALA A 83 24.15 -19.98 5.29
N LEU A 84 24.18 -21.28 5.54
CA LEU A 84 23.26 -22.25 4.93
C LEU A 84 21.81 -21.95 5.34
N VAL A 85 21.56 -21.67 6.61
CA VAL A 85 20.21 -21.33 7.12
C VAL A 85 19.72 -20.02 6.53
N ALA A 86 20.58 -19.00 6.44
CA ALA A 86 20.25 -17.75 5.78
C ALA A 86 19.93 -17.95 4.29
N ALA A 87 20.71 -18.77 3.59
CA ALA A 87 20.47 -19.11 2.19
C ALA A 87 19.13 -19.84 1.99
N ILE A 88 18.80 -20.82 2.86
CA ILE A 88 17.50 -21.51 2.83
C ILE A 88 16.36 -20.54 3.11
N GLY A 89 16.48 -19.67 4.12
CA GLY A 89 15.47 -18.63 4.42
C GLY A 89 15.24 -17.71 3.22
N CYS A 90 16.29 -17.36 2.49
CA CYS A 90 16.20 -16.56 1.27
C CYS A 90 15.52 -17.30 0.13
N LEU A 91 15.90 -18.53 -0.09
CA LEU A 91 15.29 -19.34 -1.14
C LEU A 91 13.80 -19.55 -0.85
N LEU A 92 13.42 -19.81 0.39
CA LEU A 92 12.01 -19.90 0.80
C LEU A 92 11.27 -18.58 0.64
N SER A 93 11.91 -17.47 0.99
CA SER A 93 11.34 -16.13 0.83
C SER A 93 11.18 -15.75 -0.64
N LEU A 94 12.20 -16.04 -1.44
CA LEU A 94 12.16 -15.86 -2.89
C LEU A 94 11.12 -16.77 -3.53
N TRP A 95 11.06 -18.02 -3.12
CA TRP A 95 10.02 -18.96 -3.56
C TRP A 95 8.63 -18.47 -3.19
N PHE A 96 8.40 -17.97 -1.97
CA PHE A 96 7.14 -17.38 -1.55
C PHE A 96 6.78 -16.15 -2.37
N LEU A 97 7.74 -15.26 -2.64
CA LEU A 97 7.53 -14.07 -3.48
C LEU A 97 7.25 -14.42 -4.95
N LEU A 98 7.87 -15.49 -5.45
CA LEU A 98 7.69 -15.98 -6.82
C LEU A 98 6.51 -16.94 -6.96
N SER A 99 6.05 -17.58 -5.87
CA SER A 99 4.89 -18.47 -5.81
C SER A 99 3.60 -17.64 -5.90
N ARG A 100 3.38 -17.04 -7.05
CA ARG A 100 2.13 -16.31 -7.32
C ARG A 100 1.00 -17.33 -7.47
N PRO A 101 -0.13 -17.17 -6.76
CA PRO A 101 -1.32 -17.91 -7.14
C PRO A 101 -1.63 -17.56 -8.59
N ARG A 102 -1.52 -18.55 -9.46
CA ARG A 102 -1.77 -18.43 -10.91
C ARG A 102 -3.29 -18.34 -11.21
N ALA A 103 -4.02 -17.51 -10.51
CA ALA A 103 -5.31 -17.09 -11.00
C ALA A 103 -5.02 -16.20 -12.21
N LYS A 104 -5.03 -16.79 -13.41
CA LYS A 104 -5.02 -15.99 -14.64
C LYS A 104 -6.28 -15.12 -14.59
N PRO A 105 -6.16 -13.80 -14.59
CA PRO A 105 -7.34 -12.96 -14.76
C PRO A 105 -7.96 -13.35 -16.11
N THR A 106 -9.26 -13.63 -16.11
CA THR A 106 -10.00 -14.00 -17.32
C THR A 106 -10.05 -12.87 -18.34
N ALA A 107 -9.71 -11.67 -17.90
CA ALA A 107 -9.52 -10.50 -18.75
C ALA A 107 -8.64 -9.46 -18.05
N VAL A 108 -7.81 -8.81 -18.83
CA VAL A 108 -6.90 -7.74 -18.42
C VAL A 108 -7.29 -6.48 -19.17
N ILE A 109 -7.32 -5.35 -18.50
CA ILE A 109 -7.39 -4.03 -19.13
C ILE A 109 -6.02 -3.37 -18.97
N GLU A 110 -5.53 -2.74 -20.03
CA GLU A 110 -4.35 -1.92 -20.00
C GLU A 110 -4.73 -0.48 -19.64
N LEU A 111 -4.09 0.07 -18.63
CA LEU A 111 -4.33 1.43 -18.14
C LEU A 111 -3.01 2.20 -18.10
N SER A 112 -3.05 3.46 -18.51
CA SER A 112 -1.95 4.39 -18.28
C SER A 112 -1.84 4.72 -16.80
N PHE A 113 -0.61 4.89 -16.30
CA PHE A 113 -0.39 5.25 -14.91
C PHE A 113 -0.95 6.65 -14.61
N PRO A 114 -1.82 6.80 -13.60
CA PRO A 114 -2.63 8.01 -13.42
C PRO A 114 -1.91 9.15 -12.67
N LEU A 115 -0.64 9.03 -12.36
CA LEU A 115 0.15 10.03 -11.64
C LEU A 115 1.45 10.33 -12.37
N ARG A 116 2.03 11.54 -12.16
CA ARG A 116 3.23 12.00 -12.85
C ARG A 116 4.15 12.77 -11.91
N HIS A 117 5.41 12.94 -12.33
CA HIS A 117 6.40 13.80 -11.66
C HIS A 117 6.74 13.40 -10.22
N GLY A 118 6.76 12.08 -9.94
CA GLY A 118 7.08 11.57 -8.62
C GLY A 118 7.62 10.15 -8.63
N TRP A 119 8.06 9.69 -7.48
CA TRP A 119 8.37 8.30 -7.20
C TRP A 119 7.19 7.71 -6.47
N TYR A 120 6.52 6.74 -7.09
CA TYR A 120 5.30 6.15 -6.58
C TYR A 120 5.51 4.68 -6.22
N CYS A 121 4.82 4.23 -5.19
CA CYS A 121 4.82 2.84 -4.74
C CYS A 121 3.38 2.35 -4.63
N VAL A 122 3.14 1.12 -5.06
CA VAL A 122 1.87 0.42 -4.78
C VAL A 122 1.95 -0.14 -3.36
N ALA A 123 1.24 0.50 -2.43
CA ALA A 123 1.18 0.10 -1.03
C ALA A 123 0.34 -1.17 -0.85
N HIS A 124 -0.80 -1.25 -1.54
CA HIS A 124 -1.66 -2.43 -1.61
C HIS A 124 -2.00 -2.74 -3.05
N GLY A 125 -1.92 -4.03 -3.44
CA GLY A 125 -2.24 -4.45 -4.81
C GLY A 125 -1.83 -5.88 -5.12
N GLY A 126 -2.23 -6.35 -6.29
CA GLY A 126 -1.89 -7.68 -6.78
C GLY A 126 -2.83 -8.79 -6.31
N SER A 127 -2.46 -10.05 -6.60
CA SER A 127 -3.30 -11.24 -6.39
C SER A 127 -3.14 -11.90 -5.02
N MET A 128 -2.15 -11.50 -4.22
CA MET A 128 -1.88 -12.10 -2.90
C MET A 128 -2.59 -11.34 -1.79
N VAL A 129 -3.36 -12.04 -0.96
CA VAL A 129 -4.08 -11.47 0.20
C VAL A 129 -3.15 -10.75 1.18
N VAL A 130 -1.89 -11.21 1.28
CA VAL A 130 -0.88 -10.61 2.17
C VAL A 130 -0.41 -9.23 1.66
N LEU A 131 -0.38 -9.03 0.35
CA LEU A 131 0.07 -7.79 -0.30
C LEU A 131 -1.08 -6.87 -0.68
N ASN A 132 -2.30 -7.42 -0.74
CA ASN A 132 -3.49 -6.68 -1.15
C ASN A 132 -4.61 -6.88 -0.13
N GLN A 133 -4.79 -5.89 0.75
CA GLN A 133 -5.82 -5.93 1.77
C GLN A 133 -7.24 -5.92 1.18
N HIS A 134 -7.44 -5.38 -0.04
CA HIS A 134 -8.76 -5.34 -0.70
C HIS A 134 -9.34 -6.74 -0.93
N ARG A 135 -8.49 -7.75 -1.03
CA ARG A 135 -8.95 -9.15 -1.14
C ARG A 135 -9.60 -9.72 0.12
N ARG A 136 -9.52 -9.02 1.25
CA ARG A 136 -10.17 -9.39 2.52
C ARG A 136 -11.57 -8.79 2.64
N PHE A 137 -11.89 -7.80 1.82
CA PHE A 137 -13.20 -7.16 1.85
C PHE A 137 -14.20 -7.91 0.96
N PRO A 138 -15.51 -7.87 1.31
CA PRO A 138 -16.56 -8.57 0.55
C PRO A 138 -16.80 -8.00 -0.85
N VAL A 139 -16.33 -6.78 -1.14
CA VAL A 139 -16.54 -6.08 -2.40
C VAL A 139 -15.69 -6.69 -3.51
N LYS A 140 -16.27 -7.58 -4.29
CA LYS A 140 -15.56 -8.35 -5.35
C LYS A 140 -14.91 -7.45 -6.41
N SER A 141 -15.56 -6.35 -6.78
CA SER A 141 -15.06 -5.40 -7.79
C SER A 141 -13.75 -4.72 -7.40
N GLN A 142 -13.43 -4.63 -6.10
CA GLN A 142 -12.23 -3.99 -5.59
C GLN A 142 -11.09 -4.97 -5.24
N GLN A 143 -11.28 -6.27 -5.41
CA GLN A 143 -10.29 -7.29 -5.00
C GLN A 143 -8.92 -7.15 -5.68
N TYR A 144 -8.84 -6.46 -6.81
CA TYR A 144 -7.60 -6.18 -7.55
C TYR A 144 -7.27 -4.69 -7.56
N ALA A 145 -7.89 -3.91 -6.68
CA ALA A 145 -7.58 -2.51 -6.54
C ALA A 145 -6.10 -2.28 -6.16
N LEU A 146 -5.61 -1.11 -6.53
CA LEU A 146 -4.28 -0.63 -6.18
C LEU A 146 -4.42 0.63 -5.33
N ASP A 147 -3.72 0.66 -4.19
CA ASP A 147 -3.48 1.87 -3.42
C ASP A 147 -2.08 2.37 -3.73
N ILE A 148 -2.00 3.58 -4.26
CA ILE A 148 -0.76 4.18 -4.73
C ILE A 148 -0.39 5.34 -3.81
N VAL A 149 0.84 5.33 -3.31
CA VAL A 149 1.43 6.40 -2.50
C VAL A 149 2.65 7.00 -3.19
N ARG A 150 2.93 8.29 -2.93
CA ARG A 150 4.16 8.94 -3.39
C ARG A 150 5.21 8.88 -2.30
N LEU A 151 6.47 8.69 -2.71
CA LEU A 151 7.61 8.67 -1.83
C LEU A 151 8.44 9.96 -2.00
N ASN A 152 8.95 10.48 -0.88
CA ASN A 152 9.95 11.54 -0.89
C ASN A 152 11.35 10.99 -1.22
N ALA A 153 12.35 11.85 -1.30
CA ALA A 153 13.74 11.48 -1.63
C ALA A 153 14.36 10.45 -0.66
N LEU A 154 13.86 10.37 0.57
CA LEU A 154 14.30 9.40 1.59
C LEU A 154 13.46 8.12 1.59
N GLY A 155 12.53 7.95 0.63
CA GLY A 155 11.68 6.78 0.52
C GLY A 155 10.53 6.73 1.53
N PHE A 156 10.20 7.84 2.20
CA PHE A 156 9.03 7.94 3.07
C PHE A 156 7.84 8.52 2.32
N ARG A 157 6.63 8.07 2.65
CA ARG A 157 5.39 8.60 2.10
C ARG A 157 4.91 9.89 2.78
N SER A 158 5.43 10.17 3.99
CA SER A 158 5.05 11.33 4.78
C SER A 158 6.24 11.95 5.50
N ARG A 159 6.10 13.18 5.96
CA ARG A 159 7.01 13.83 6.91
C ARG A 159 6.56 13.48 8.32
N GLY A 160 7.22 12.50 8.93
CA GLY A 160 6.85 11.90 10.22
C GLY A 160 6.29 10.50 10.07
N VAL A 161 6.09 9.81 11.19
CA VAL A 161 5.70 8.39 11.19
C VAL A 161 4.23 8.19 10.80
N TYR A 162 3.33 9.01 11.36
CA TYR A 162 1.89 8.99 11.04
C TYR A 162 1.27 10.35 11.38
N PRO A 163 1.59 11.39 10.59
CA PRO A 163 1.09 12.74 10.87
C PRO A 163 -0.42 12.83 10.67
N SER A 164 -1.08 13.67 11.49
CA SER A 164 -2.51 13.92 11.40
C SER A 164 -2.89 14.96 10.34
N ASP A 165 -1.91 15.72 9.82
CA ASP A 165 -2.12 16.65 8.72
C ASP A 165 -1.94 15.93 7.38
N PRO A 166 -2.97 15.85 6.51
CA PRO A 166 -2.84 15.28 5.17
C PRO A 166 -1.73 15.91 4.33
N LYS A 167 -1.43 17.19 4.52
CA LYS A 167 -0.36 17.92 3.81
C LYS A 167 1.05 17.43 4.13
N ALA A 168 1.21 16.66 5.19
CA ALA A 168 2.47 16.01 5.50
C ALA A 168 2.77 14.78 4.62
N TYR A 169 1.79 14.30 3.87
CA TYR A 169 1.92 13.17 2.94
C TYR A 169 2.33 13.66 1.55
N ALA A 170 3.34 13.03 0.96
CA ALA A 170 3.93 13.47 -0.29
C ALA A 170 2.98 13.44 -1.48
N ILE A 171 1.95 12.57 -1.43
CA ILE A 171 0.96 12.40 -2.52
C ILE A 171 -0.22 13.38 -2.40
N PHE A 172 -0.44 14.01 -1.24
CA PHE A 172 -1.59 14.86 -1.04
C PHE A 172 -1.60 16.04 -2.02
N HIS A 173 -2.69 16.22 -2.75
CA HIS A 173 -2.87 17.17 -3.86
C HIS A 173 -2.04 16.90 -5.12
N ASP A 174 -1.43 15.71 -5.27
CA ASP A 174 -0.89 15.31 -6.58
C ASP A 174 -2.01 15.25 -7.62
N VAL A 175 -1.72 15.74 -8.83
CA VAL A 175 -2.70 15.73 -9.93
C VAL A 175 -2.94 14.30 -10.39
N VAL A 176 -4.22 13.95 -10.49
CA VAL A 176 -4.70 12.66 -11.00
C VAL A 176 -5.09 12.82 -12.46
N TYR A 177 -4.54 11.97 -13.31
CA TYR A 177 -4.75 11.96 -14.74
C TYR A 177 -5.61 10.78 -15.18
N SER A 178 -6.34 10.94 -16.29
CA SER A 178 -7.14 9.83 -16.84
C SER A 178 -6.26 8.66 -17.26
N PRO A 179 -6.53 7.43 -16.76
CA PRO A 179 -5.77 6.25 -17.12
C PRO A 179 -6.24 5.60 -18.43
N CYS A 180 -7.38 6.01 -18.96
CA CYS A 180 -7.94 5.49 -20.21
C CYS A 180 -8.71 6.59 -20.96
N GLU A 181 -8.95 6.38 -22.24
CA GLU A 181 -9.98 7.11 -22.97
C GLU A 181 -11.36 6.63 -22.53
N GLY A 182 -12.34 7.53 -22.42
CA GLY A 182 -13.66 7.13 -21.99
C GLY A 182 -14.59 8.28 -21.71
N VAL A 183 -15.70 7.95 -21.05
CA VAL A 183 -16.73 8.91 -20.64
C VAL A 183 -16.87 8.87 -19.12
N ILE A 184 -16.91 10.04 -18.50
CA ILE A 184 -17.20 10.17 -17.07
C ILE A 184 -18.65 9.78 -16.83
N THR A 185 -18.88 8.79 -15.97
CA THR A 185 -20.22 8.28 -15.68
C THR A 185 -20.80 8.80 -14.38
N SER A 186 -19.95 8.98 -13.36
CA SER A 186 -20.37 9.57 -12.09
C SER A 186 -19.18 10.21 -11.37
N ILE A 187 -19.49 11.17 -10.51
CA ILE A 187 -18.56 11.83 -9.60
C ILE A 187 -19.22 12.09 -8.25
N VAL A 188 -18.40 12.15 -7.19
CA VAL A 188 -18.69 12.82 -5.92
C VAL A 188 -17.53 13.76 -5.64
N ASN A 189 -17.78 15.00 -5.20
CA ASN A 189 -16.76 16.06 -5.14
C ASN A 189 -16.85 16.96 -3.88
N ASP A 190 -17.75 16.65 -2.97
CA ASP A 190 -18.13 17.50 -1.83
C ASP A 190 -17.71 16.92 -0.46
N GLN A 191 -17.20 15.69 -0.43
CA GLN A 191 -16.79 15.03 0.80
C GLN A 191 -15.49 15.67 1.34
N PRO A 192 -15.43 16.02 2.64
CA PRO A 192 -14.25 16.66 3.22
C PRO A 192 -13.04 15.71 3.26
N ASP A 193 -11.85 16.29 3.11
CA ASP A 193 -10.62 15.57 3.43
C ASP A 193 -10.49 15.42 4.95
N LEU A 194 -10.38 14.19 5.42
CA LEU A 194 -10.29 13.86 6.84
C LEU A 194 -8.84 13.86 7.33
N SER A 195 -8.64 14.03 8.64
CA SER A 195 -7.32 13.79 9.23
C SER A 195 -6.93 12.33 9.07
N PRO A 196 -5.68 12.00 8.69
CA PRO A 196 -5.20 10.62 8.69
C PRO A 196 -5.52 9.88 9.98
N GLY A 197 -6.12 8.70 9.83
CA GLY A 197 -6.66 7.89 10.92
C GLY A 197 -8.14 8.11 11.25
N ASP A 198 -8.74 9.21 10.82
CA ASP A 198 -10.19 9.36 10.81
C ASP A 198 -10.74 8.75 9.50
N MET A 199 -11.75 7.92 9.59
CA MET A 199 -12.33 7.23 8.44
C MET A 199 -13.84 7.40 8.47
N ASP A 200 -14.45 7.68 7.31
CA ASP A 200 -15.91 7.78 7.18
C ASP A 200 -16.48 6.50 6.54
N PRO A 201 -17.07 5.59 7.34
CA PRO A 201 -17.68 4.39 6.81
C PRO A 201 -19.00 4.65 6.06
N GLY A 202 -19.63 5.81 6.26
CA GLY A 202 -20.87 6.20 5.58
C GLY A 202 -20.65 6.61 4.12
N HIS A 203 -19.45 7.09 3.80
CA HIS A 203 -19.07 7.52 2.45
C HIS A 203 -17.76 6.82 2.04
N GLY A 204 -17.78 5.50 1.96
CA GLY A 204 -16.59 4.67 1.79
C GLY A 204 -15.64 5.12 0.70
N ALA A 205 -16.12 5.50 -0.48
CA ALA A 205 -15.30 6.00 -1.58
C ALA A 205 -14.84 7.46 -1.39
N GLY A 206 -15.52 8.26 -0.54
CA GLY A 206 -15.28 9.70 -0.48
C GLY A 206 -15.55 10.39 -1.80
N ASN A 207 -14.66 11.30 -2.22
CA ASN A 207 -14.73 11.88 -3.55
C ASN A 207 -14.13 10.90 -4.58
N TYR A 208 -14.82 10.76 -5.70
CA TYR A 208 -14.40 9.81 -6.72
C TYR A 208 -14.81 10.26 -8.13
N ILE A 209 -14.15 9.67 -9.10
CA ILE A 209 -14.51 9.70 -10.52
C ILE A 209 -14.67 8.27 -11.00
N MET A 210 -15.77 8.00 -11.71
CA MET A 210 -15.96 6.74 -12.43
C MET A 210 -15.92 6.99 -13.93
N ILE A 211 -15.03 6.29 -14.63
CA ILE A 211 -14.80 6.40 -16.07
C ILE A 211 -15.23 5.09 -16.74
N ARG A 212 -16.14 5.14 -17.69
CA ARG A 212 -16.38 4.02 -18.61
C ARG A 212 -15.37 4.09 -19.73
N CYS A 213 -14.43 3.15 -19.75
CA CYS A 213 -13.38 3.11 -20.76
C CYS A 213 -13.95 2.86 -22.16
N ALA A 214 -13.42 3.56 -23.16
CA ALA A 214 -13.84 3.44 -24.56
C ALA A 214 -13.62 2.00 -25.08
N ASN A 215 -14.53 1.56 -25.96
CA ASN A 215 -14.46 0.24 -26.62
C ASN A 215 -14.39 -0.97 -25.69
N THR A 216 -14.77 -0.82 -24.42
CA THR A 216 -14.80 -1.90 -23.44
C THR A 216 -16.04 -1.81 -22.56
N ASP A 217 -16.38 -2.91 -21.90
CA ASP A 217 -17.39 -2.95 -20.84
C ASP A 217 -16.74 -2.82 -19.47
N THR A 218 -15.76 -1.92 -19.36
CA THR A 218 -14.96 -1.73 -18.15
C THR A 218 -15.13 -0.31 -17.62
N PHE A 219 -15.33 -0.23 -16.31
CA PHE A 219 -15.36 1.00 -15.55
C PHE A 219 -14.09 1.09 -14.69
N VAL A 220 -13.49 2.27 -14.65
CA VAL A 220 -12.33 2.58 -13.79
C VAL A 220 -12.74 3.61 -12.75
N GLY A 221 -12.55 3.26 -11.48
CA GLY A 221 -12.76 4.16 -10.34
C GLY A 221 -11.44 4.77 -9.88
N LEU A 222 -11.43 6.10 -9.72
CA LEU A 222 -10.37 6.89 -9.08
C LEU A 222 -10.99 7.47 -7.80
N VAL A 223 -10.47 7.10 -6.64
CA VAL A 223 -11.17 7.21 -5.35
C VAL A 223 -10.30 7.93 -4.31
N HIS A 224 -10.90 8.45 -3.25
CA HIS A 224 -10.30 9.25 -2.17
C HIS A 224 -9.71 10.58 -2.66
N LEU A 225 -10.36 11.21 -3.65
CA LEU A 225 -9.93 12.48 -4.24
C LEU A 225 -10.15 13.64 -3.28
N ALA A 226 -9.40 14.73 -3.48
CA ALA A 226 -9.49 15.93 -2.66
C ALA A 226 -10.82 16.64 -2.86
N GLN A 227 -11.37 17.21 -1.79
CA GLN A 227 -12.63 17.95 -1.83
C GLN A 227 -12.56 19.10 -2.84
N GLY A 228 -13.57 19.18 -3.73
CA GLY A 228 -13.69 20.24 -4.71
C GLY A 228 -12.66 20.24 -5.84
N SER A 229 -11.81 19.18 -5.93
CA SER A 229 -10.71 19.15 -6.90
C SER A 229 -11.09 18.56 -8.26
N ILE A 230 -12.27 17.94 -8.40
CA ILE A 230 -12.68 17.30 -9.65
C ILE A 230 -13.08 18.37 -10.67
N GLY A 231 -12.34 18.40 -11.80
CA GLY A 231 -12.52 19.38 -12.88
C GLY A 231 -13.35 18.89 -14.06
N VAL A 232 -14.02 17.72 -13.94
CA VAL A 232 -14.84 17.11 -15.00
C VAL A 232 -16.25 16.84 -14.50
N ARG A 233 -17.19 16.57 -15.42
CA ARG A 233 -18.61 16.32 -15.13
C ARG A 233 -19.05 15.00 -15.76
N PRO A 234 -20.11 14.36 -15.22
CA PRO A 234 -20.74 13.23 -15.90
C PRO A 234 -21.15 13.61 -17.33
N GLY A 235 -20.81 12.73 -18.28
CA GLY A 235 -20.98 12.94 -19.72
C GLY A 235 -19.74 13.47 -20.44
N ASP A 236 -18.75 14.02 -19.75
CA ASP A 236 -17.53 14.48 -20.39
C ASP A 236 -16.72 13.31 -20.98
N VAL A 237 -16.23 13.52 -22.20
CA VAL A 237 -15.28 12.61 -22.85
C VAL A 237 -13.86 13.00 -22.41
N VAL A 238 -13.10 12.01 -21.94
CA VAL A 238 -11.73 12.22 -21.47
C VAL A 238 -10.74 11.38 -22.27
N THR A 239 -9.53 11.91 -22.40
CA THR A 239 -8.41 11.23 -23.08
C THR A 239 -7.34 10.81 -22.08
N ILE A 240 -6.52 9.81 -22.46
CA ILE A 240 -5.39 9.35 -21.63
C ILE A 240 -4.49 10.54 -21.27
N GLY A 241 -4.21 10.68 -19.98
CA GLY A 241 -3.31 11.72 -19.48
C GLY A 241 -3.94 13.11 -19.35
N GLN A 242 -5.25 13.26 -19.54
CA GLN A 242 -5.98 14.48 -19.19
C GLN A 242 -6.03 14.64 -17.66
N PRO A 243 -5.72 15.83 -17.09
CA PRO A 243 -5.88 16.09 -15.67
C PRO A 243 -7.35 16.06 -15.29
N LEU A 244 -7.70 15.38 -14.21
CA LEU A 244 -9.08 15.17 -13.78
C LEU A 244 -9.36 15.74 -12.40
N ALA A 245 -8.44 15.56 -11.44
CA ALA A 245 -8.64 15.88 -10.03
C ALA A 245 -7.28 15.93 -9.29
N GLN A 246 -7.35 16.00 -7.96
CA GLN A 246 -6.18 15.86 -7.07
C GLN A 246 -6.40 14.73 -6.06
N VAL A 247 -5.32 14.08 -5.62
CA VAL A 247 -5.35 13.09 -4.55
C VAL A 247 -5.71 13.76 -3.23
N GLY A 248 -6.65 13.17 -2.49
CA GLY A 248 -7.12 13.66 -1.20
C GLY A 248 -7.00 12.62 -0.08
N ASN A 249 -7.87 12.79 0.93
CA ASN A 249 -8.04 11.86 2.04
C ASN A 249 -9.52 11.79 2.46
N SER A 250 -10.43 11.75 1.51
CA SER A 250 -11.87 11.72 1.74
C SER A 250 -12.40 10.28 1.82
N GLY A 251 -13.41 10.05 2.65
CA GLY A 251 -14.09 8.77 2.79
C GLY A 251 -13.41 7.76 3.74
N TYR A 252 -13.54 6.47 3.46
CA TYR A 252 -13.00 5.40 4.31
C TYR A 252 -11.54 5.10 3.95
N THR A 253 -10.66 6.04 4.25
CA THR A 253 -9.23 5.96 4.01
C THR A 253 -8.44 6.23 5.28
N SER A 254 -7.34 5.51 5.51
CA SER A 254 -6.49 5.69 6.68
C SER A 254 -5.51 6.85 6.53
N GLU A 255 -5.13 7.18 5.29
CA GLU A 255 -4.14 8.21 4.95
C GLU A 255 -4.21 8.56 3.46
N PRO A 256 -3.69 9.72 3.03
CA PRO A 256 -3.70 10.13 1.63
C PRO A 256 -3.05 9.08 0.71
N HIS A 257 -3.82 8.60 -0.26
CA HIS A 257 -3.37 7.71 -1.33
C HIS A 257 -4.35 7.79 -2.50
N LEU A 258 -3.93 7.39 -3.69
CA LEU A 258 -4.83 7.17 -4.81
C LEU A 258 -5.25 5.70 -4.82
N HIS A 259 -6.54 5.45 -4.60
CA HIS A 259 -7.14 4.15 -4.83
C HIS A 259 -7.67 4.07 -6.25
N ILE A 260 -7.23 3.06 -7.01
CA ILE A 260 -7.71 2.79 -8.37
C ILE A 260 -8.16 1.35 -8.49
N HIS A 261 -9.35 1.14 -9.06
CA HIS A 261 -9.84 -0.18 -9.40
C HIS A 261 -10.55 -0.19 -10.76
N ALA A 262 -10.60 -1.36 -11.37
CA ALA A 262 -11.36 -1.59 -12.59
C ALA A 262 -12.39 -2.69 -12.37
N LYS A 263 -13.63 -2.48 -12.86
CA LYS A 263 -14.70 -3.48 -12.82
C LYS A 263 -15.36 -3.62 -14.18
N ARG A 264 -15.90 -4.80 -14.45
CA ARG A 264 -16.76 -5.07 -15.60
C ARG A 264 -18.23 -5.01 -15.21
N GLY A 265 -19.10 -4.76 -16.19
CA GLY A 265 -20.53 -4.76 -16.00
C GLY A 265 -21.10 -3.42 -15.54
N SER A 266 -22.36 -3.41 -15.10
CA SER A 266 -23.06 -2.19 -14.73
C SER A 266 -22.49 -1.54 -13.47
N MET A 267 -22.74 -0.24 -13.29
CA MET A 267 -22.39 0.50 -12.07
C MET A 267 -23.10 -0.04 -10.81
N LEU A 268 -24.17 -0.82 -10.97
CA LEU A 268 -25.08 -1.24 -9.91
C LEU A 268 -24.60 -2.48 -9.12
N ASP A 269 -23.51 -3.13 -9.53
CA ASP A 269 -23.01 -4.34 -8.88
C ASP A 269 -21.94 -4.01 -7.84
N GLY A 270 -22.32 -3.39 -6.75
CA GLY A 270 -21.45 -3.31 -5.59
C GLY A 270 -21.25 -1.93 -4.97
N GLU A 271 -22.31 -1.32 -4.53
CA GLU A 271 -22.28 -0.46 -3.35
C GLU A 271 -22.45 -1.28 -2.08
#